data_965e1cda226b55194b5ccd572c01eb55
#
_entry.id   965e1cda226b55194b5ccd572c01eb55
#
_cell.length_a   1.000
_cell.length_b   1.000
_cell.length_c   1.000
_cell.angle_alpha   90.00
_cell.angle_beta   90.00
_cell.angle_gamma   90.00
#
_symmetry.space_group_name_H-M   'P 1'
#
loop_
_entity.id
_entity.type
_entity.pdbx_description
1 polymer ?
#
loop_
_entity_poly.entity_id
_entity_poly.type
_entity_poly.pdbx_seq_one_letter_code
_entity_poly.pdbx_strand_id
1 'polypeptide(L)'
;EDIEKTIIPMAVNGAEQVAAMGNDTPLAVISDRPQIFFNYFRQQFAQVTNPAIDPIREELVMSLTEYIGKVGPGILNPDESNCKMVRLPHPILSNAELDILCNIRYKGFVTTKLPLLFEASKGEEGLKEALDDLCKSAEESVDKGINYIILSDRDVDDKHAVIPCLLAVSAVHHYLINVGKRVQTALIVESGEIREVMHAALLLGYGASALNPYMTFAVLEELVKNKEIQEDYPTAEHNYIKAVCKGLYKIMSKMGISTIRSYRGAKIFESIGLSESLLRSYFGTEISTIGGIGLKQIADDAIKLHDIAMKATDEDMVPDSGLFAYRKDGIAHAWNPETISTLQIATRMGSYKKYKEYTNYVDNKEKQIFIRDFFEFKKAAKPISVDEVEPVESIVKHFVTGAMSFGAISIEAHEAIALAMNKLGTRSNTGEGGEDNARYHSSVDGVSLSSKTKQIASGRFGVTA
;
A
#
# COMPACT_ATOMS: atom_id res chain seq x y z
N GLU A 1 -11.56 -1.03 -11.79
CA GLU A 1 -10.31 -0.25 -11.70
C GLU A 1 -9.08 -1.15 -11.56
N ASP A 2 -9.02 -2.12 -10.64
CA ASP A 2 -7.85 -3.00 -10.45
C ASP A 2 -7.48 -3.72 -11.75
N ILE A 3 -8.48 -4.23 -12.48
CA ILE A 3 -8.27 -4.90 -13.77
C ILE A 3 -7.67 -3.92 -14.78
N GLU A 4 -8.34 -2.78 -15.01
CA GLU A 4 -7.97 -1.82 -16.05
C GLU A 4 -6.70 -1.02 -15.73
N LYS A 5 -6.51 -0.66 -14.46
CA LYS A 5 -5.43 0.25 -14.03
C LYS A 5 -4.19 -0.47 -13.53
N THR A 6 -4.31 -1.74 -13.14
CA THR A 6 -3.22 -2.51 -12.57
C THR A 6 -2.93 -3.76 -13.40
N ILE A 7 -3.87 -4.70 -13.50
CA ILE A 7 -3.62 -6.02 -14.07
C ILE A 7 -3.31 -5.94 -15.58
N ILE A 8 -4.16 -5.30 -16.38
CA ILE A 8 -3.95 -5.17 -17.84
C ILE A 8 -2.62 -4.47 -18.16
N PRO A 9 -2.29 -3.29 -17.59
CA PRO A 9 -1.01 -2.63 -17.87
C PRO A 9 0.21 -3.47 -17.49
N MET A 10 0.15 -4.22 -16.39
CA MET A 10 1.24 -5.11 -16.00
C MET A 10 1.40 -6.26 -16.97
N ALA A 11 0.30 -6.87 -17.43
CA ALA A 11 0.31 -7.98 -18.39
C ALA A 11 0.76 -7.57 -19.79
N VAL A 12 0.46 -6.34 -20.22
CA VAL A 12 0.85 -5.83 -21.54
C VAL A 12 2.28 -5.30 -21.52
N ASN A 13 2.64 -4.49 -20.51
CA ASN A 13 3.90 -3.74 -20.51
C ASN A 13 5.04 -4.46 -19.76
N GLY A 14 4.76 -5.49 -18.97
CA GLY A 14 5.75 -6.12 -18.10
C GLY A 14 6.36 -5.15 -17.08
N ALA A 15 5.58 -4.17 -16.65
CA ALA A 15 5.96 -3.15 -15.68
C ALA A 15 4.72 -2.63 -14.94
N GLU A 16 4.90 -2.30 -13.65
CA GLU A 16 3.87 -1.65 -12.85
C GLU A 16 3.57 -0.27 -13.44
N GLN A 17 2.30 0.07 -13.54
CA GLN A 17 1.90 1.40 -13.97
C GLN A 17 2.02 2.37 -12.80
N VAL A 18 2.83 3.41 -12.97
CA VAL A 18 3.00 4.46 -11.97
C VAL A 18 1.92 5.52 -12.19
N ALA A 19 1.15 5.81 -11.14
CA ALA A 19 0.17 6.89 -11.12
C ALA A 19 0.72 8.12 -10.39
N ALA A 20 -0.08 9.18 -10.30
CA ALA A 20 0.23 10.34 -9.48
C ALA A 20 0.38 9.95 -8.00
N MET A 21 1.36 10.54 -7.32
CA MET A 21 1.54 10.35 -5.89
C MET A 21 0.45 11.10 -5.12
N GLY A 22 0.08 10.54 -3.98
CA GLY A 22 -0.94 11.08 -3.10
C GLY A 22 -2.25 10.32 -3.20
N ASN A 23 -2.96 10.29 -2.08
CA ASN A 23 -4.25 9.64 -1.95
C ASN A 23 -5.17 10.56 -1.16
N ASP A 24 -6.35 10.85 -1.70
CA ASP A 24 -7.37 11.72 -1.12
C ASP A 24 -8.61 10.95 -0.67
N THR A 25 -8.52 9.62 -0.60
CA THR A 25 -9.55 8.73 -0.07
C THR A 25 -9.37 8.49 1.43
N PRO A 26 -10.41 8.04 2.15
CA PRO A 26 -10.30 7.71 3.57
C PRO A 26 -9.26 6.63 3.84
N LEU A 27 -8.58 6.72 4.98
CA LEU A 27 -7.84 5.58 5.52
C LEU A 27 -8.78 4.40 5.74
N ALA A 28 -8.28 3.17 5.59
CA ALA A 28 -9.08 1.96 5.76
C ALA A 28 -9.91 1.96 7.07
N VAL A 29 -9.29 2.39 8.17
CA VAL A 29 -9.92 2.42 9.51
C VAL A 29 -11.11 3.39 9.63
N ILE A 30 -11.20 4.40 8.77
CA ILE A 30 -12.29 5.39 8.78
C ILE A 30 -13.20 5.28 7.54
N SER A 31 -12.95 4.31 6.68
CA SER A 31 -13.79 4.03 5.52
C SER A 31 -15.11 3.40 5.94
N ASP A 32 -16.21 3.79 5.28
CA ASP A 32 -17.53 3.19 5.44
C ASP A 32 -17.76 1.97 4.53
N ARG A 33 -16.74 1.60 3.75
CA ARG A 33 -16.78 0.45 2.85
C ARG A 33 -15.93 -0.69 3.37
N PRO A 34 -16.28 -1.95 3.07
CA PRO A 34 -15.46 -3.09 3.43
C PRO A 34 -14.08 -2.95 2.79
N GLN A 35 -13.04 -3.26 3.57
CA GLN A 35 -11.66 -3.10 3.18
C GLN A 35 -10.98 -4.47 3.05
N ILE A 36 -10.11 -4.61 2.05
CA ILE A 36 -9.15 -5.70 2.05
C ILE A 36 -8.07 -5.42 3.10
N PHE A 37 -7.58 -6.46 3.75
CA PHE A 37 -6.72 -6.31 4.92
C PHE A 37 -5.38 -5.62 4.62
N PHE A 38 -4.89 -5.70 3.39
CA PHE A 38 -3.69 -4.98 2.94
C PHE A 38 -3.79 -3.45 3.10
N ASN A 39 -4.99 -2.89 3.03
CA ASN A 39 -5.19 -1.44 3.09
C ASN A 39 -4.87 -0.82 4.46
N TYR A 40 -4.70 -1.63 5.49
CA TYR A 40 -4.26 -1.18 6.84
C TYR A 40 -2.75 -1.03 6.98
N PHE A 41 -1.99 -1.32 5.94
CA PHE A 41 -0.53 -1.27 5.99
C PHE A 41 0.03 -0.23 5.02
N ARG A 42 1.13 0.39 5.43
CA ARG A 42 1.90 1.32 4.62
C ARG A 42 3.37 1.00 4.74
N GLN A 43 4.10 1.11 3.64
CA GLN A 43 5.54 1.00 3.68
C GLN A 43 6.13 2.21 4.39
N GLN A 44 7.11 1.98 5.24
CA GLN A 44 7.85 3.05 5.90
C GLN A 44 8.62 3.88 4.87
N PHE A 45 8.76 5.17 5.15
CA PHE A 45 9.46 6.09 4.26
C PHE A 45 10.96 5.80 4.23
N ALA A 46 11.51 5.55 3.05
CA ALA A 46 12.94 5.41 2.85
C ALA A 46 13.62 6.77 2.98
N GLN A 47 14.63 6.87 3.84
CA GLN A 47 15.35 8.11 4.11
C GLN A 47 16.75 8.12 3.50
N VAL A 48 17.44 9.26 3.54
CA VAL A 48 18.77 9.46 2.96
C VAL A 48 19.83 8.48 3.50
N THR A 49 19.64 7.99 4.74
CA THR A 49 20.52 6.98 5.35
C THR A 49 20.37 5.57 4.75
N ASN A 50 19.29 5.30 4.01
CA ASN A 50 19.16 4.04 3.27
C ASN A 50 20.11 4.06 2.07
N PRO A 51 20.84 2.96 1.78
CA PRO A 51 21.71 2.86 0.63
C PRO A 51 20.91 2.66 -0.67
N ALA A 52 20.20 3.69 -1.10
CA ALA A 52 19.37 3.65 -2.30
C ALA A 52 20.21 3.29 -3.54
N ILE A 53 19.70 2.36 -4.33
CA ILE A 53 20.29 1.91 -5.58
C ILE A 53 19.50 2.56 -6.73
N ASP A 54 20.20 2.97 -7.78
CA ASP A 54 19.57 3.50 -8.98
C ASP A 54 18.83 2.42 -9.78
N PRO A 55 17.84 2.81 -10.62
CA PRO A 55 17.03 1.85 -11.38
C PRO A 55 17.80 0.96 -12.36
N ILE A 56 19.02 1.37 -12.77
CA ILE A 56 19.84 0.61 -13.72
C ILE A 56 20.53 -0.57 -13.00
N ARG A 57 20.87 -0.39 -11.73
CA ARG A 57 21.59 -1.40 -10.94
C ARG A 57 20.69 -2.24 -10.03
N GLU A 58 19.40 -1.97 -9.97
CA GLU A 58 18.45 -2.71 -9.11
C GLU A 58 18.56 -4.22 -9.31
N GLU A 59 18.49 -4.71 -10.53
CA GLU A 59 18.56 -6.15 -10.85
C GLU A 59 19.96 -6.75 -10.63
N LEU A 60 21.01 -5.93 -10.65
CA LEU A 60 22.36 -6.40 -10.41
C LEU A 60 22.64 -6.58 -8.90
N VAL A 61 22.13 -5.68 -8.08
CA VAL A 61 22.43 -5.63 -6.65
C VAL A 61 21.42 -6.43 -5.84
N MET A 62 20.12 -6.38 -6.22
CA MET A 62 19.04 -7.08 -5.52
C MET A 62 18.84 -8.47 -6.10
N SER A 63 18.46 -9.43 -5.26
CA SER A 63 18.12 -10.78 -5.68
C SER A 63 16.76 -11.19 -5.16
N LEU A 64 15.88 -11.60 -6.06
CA LEU A 64 14.60 -12.24 -5.75
C LEU A 64 14.72 -13.77 -5.64
N THR A 65 15.91 -14.33 -5.84
CA THR A 65 16.13 -15.76 -5.71
C THR A 65 15.85 -16.21 -4.28
N GLU A 66 14.99 -17.20 -4.13
CA GLU A 66 14.63 -17.79 -2.84
C GLU A 66 14.98 -19.29 -2.86
N TYR A 67 15.46 -19.79 -1.73
CA TYR A 67 15.65 -21.22 -1.49
C TYR A 67 14.64 -21.63 -0.44
N ILE A 68 13.65 -22.41 -0.85
CA ILE A 68 12.52 -22.81 0.00
C ILE A 68 12.65 -24.27 0.44
N GLY A 69 12.24 -24.53 1.67
CA GLY A 69 12.26 -25.88 2.26
C GLY A 69 12.65 -25.85 3.74
N LYS A 70 12.94 -27.03 4.25
CA LYS A 70 13.38 -27.21 5.62
C LYS A 70 14.87 -26.86 5.75
N VAL A 71 15.20 -25.97 6.67
CA VAL A 71 16.58 -25.81 7.11
C VAL A 71 16.92 -26.99 8.02
N GLY A 72 18.02 -27.68 7.74
CA GLY A 72 18.48 -28.84 8.52
C GLY A 72 18.83 -28.52 9.98
N PRO A 73 19.60 -29.35 10.69
CA PRO A 73 19.77 -29.26 12.14
C PRO A 73 20.40 -27.96 12.66
N GLY A 74 20.61 -27.00 11.78
CA GLY A 74 20.99 -25.65 12.10
C GLY A 74 22.35 -25.22 11.55
N ILE A 75 22.63 -23.94 11.64
CA ILE A 75 23.86 -23.32 11.13
C ILE A 75 25.11 -23.86 11.88
N LEU A 76 24.96 -24.17 13.17
CA LEU A 76 26.06 -24.60 14.00
C LEU A 76 26.50 -26.05 13.73
N ASN A 77 25.61 -26.87 13.19
CA ASN A 77 25.86 -28.27 12.84
C ASN A 77 25.35 -28.55 11.41
N PRO A 78 25.99 -27.96 10.38
CA PRO A 78 25.54 -28.12 9.01
C PRO A 78 25.76 -29.55 8.53
N ASP A 79 24.75 -30.09 7.83
CA ASP A 79 24.85 -31.38 7.15
C ASP A 79 24.23 -31.28 5.73
N GLU A 80 24.26 -32.39 4.99
CA GLU A 80 23.72 -32.42 3.63
C GLU A 80 22.23 -32.06 3.53
N SER A 81 21.47 -32.20 4.62
CA SER A 81 20.03 -31.85 4.63
C SER A 81 19.80 -30.35 4.48
N ASN A 82 20.76 -29.51 4.84
CA ASN A 82 20.69 -28.06 4.65
C ASN A 82 20.68 -27.64 3.16
N CYS A 83 21.13 -28.52 2.27
CA CYS A 83 21.16 -28.31 0.82
C CYS A 83 19.88 -28.80 0.12
N LYS A 84 18.97 -29.50 0.85
CA LYS A 84 17.73 -30.02 0.29
C LYS A 84 16.65 -28.95 0.24
N MET A 85 16.77 -28.06 -0.73
CA MET A 85 15.85 -26.95 -0.95
C MET A 85 15.48 -26.84 -2.42
N VAL A 86 14.31 -26.32 -2.71
CA VAL A 86 13.92 -25.90 -4.06
C VAL A 86 14.39 -24.48 -4.27
N ARG A 87 15.10 -24.23 -5.37
CA ARG A 87 15.49 -22.90 -5.78
C ARG A 87 14.40 -22.30 -6.66
N LEU A 88 13.88 -21.15 -6.27
CA LEU A 88 12.98 -20.32 -7.06
C LEU A 88 13.76 -19.12 -7.60
N PRO A 89 13.65 -18.79 -8.91
CA PRO A 89 14.31 -17.59 -9.46
C PRO A 89 13.70 -16.30 -8.90
N HIS A 90 12.42 -16.34 -8.54
CA HIS A 90 11.65 -15.28 -7.90
C HIS A 90 10.50 -15.87 -7.07
N PRO A 91 9.89 -15.11 -6.16
CA PRO A 91 8.89 -15.64 -5.24
C PRO A 91 7.47 -15.76 -5.82
N ILE A 92 7.22 -15.38 -7.06
CA ILE A 92 5.90 -15.48 -7.71
C ILE A 92 5.84 -16.77 -8.50
N LEU A 93 4.90 -17.65 -8.18
CA LEU A 93 4.70 -18.93 -8.84
C LEU A 93 3.51 -18.85 -9.80
N SER A 94 3.68 -19.32 -11.02
CA SER A 94 2.56 -19.63 -11.92
C SER A 94 1.73 -20.80 -11.37
N ASN A 95 0.51 -21.01 -11.91
CA ASN A 95 -0.30 -22.17 -11.52
C ASN A 95 0.43 -23.49 -11.80
N ALA A 96 1.12 -23.60 -12.93
CA ALA A 96 1.88 -24.79 -13.31
C ALA A 96 3.05 -25.06 -12.33
N GLU A 97 3.78 -24.02 -11.92
CA GLU A 97 4.88 -24.16 -10.95
C GLU A 97 4.38 -24.57 -9.56
N LEU A 98 3.23 -24.02 -9.12
CA LEU A 98 2.61 -24.44 -7.87
C LEU A 98 2.14 -25.90 -7.93
N ASP A 99 1.55 -26.34 -9.04
CA ASP A 99 1.14 -27.73 -9.25
C ASP A 99 2.34 -28.69 -9.18
N ILE A 100 3.48 -28.32 -9.72
CA ILE A 100 4.72 -29.11 -9.59
C ILE A 100 5.12 -29.25 -8.10
N LEU A 101 5.03 -28.18 -7.33
CA LEU A 101 5.34 -28.23 -5.88
C LEU A 101 4.31 -29.04 -5.10
N CYS A 102 3.02 -28.96 -5.44
CA CYS A 102 1.96 -29.77 -4.83
C CYS A 102 2.18 -31.27 -5.08
N ASN A 103 2.68 -31.64 -6.25
CA ASN A 103 2.86 -33.02 -6.70
C ASN A 103 4.31 -33.50 -6.61
N ILE A 104 5.16 -32.80 -5.87
CA ILE A 104 6.58 -33.14 -5.77
C ILE A 104 6.78 -34.55 -5.22
N ARG A 105 7.44 -35.42 -6.00
CA ARG A 105 7.67 -36.83 -5.64
C ARG A 105 9.13 -37.12 -5.33
N TYR A 106 9.93 -36.10 -5.15
CA TYR A 106 11.35 -36.27 -4.82
C TYR A 106 11.50 -36.62 -3.32
N LYS A 107 12.36 -37.60 -3.01
CA LYS A 107 12.55 -38.10 -1.63
C LYS A 107 12.94 -36.98 -0.68
N GLY A 108 12.17 -36.80 0.37
CA GLY A 108 12.39 -35.79 1.40
C GLY A 108 11.74 -34.43 1.15
N PHE A 109 10.92 -34.31 0.08
CA PHE A 109 10.10 -33.12 -0.17
C PHE A 109 8.62 -33.51 -0.04
N VAL A 110 7.92 -32.89 0.88
CA VAL A 110 6.52 -33.16 1.17
C VAL A 110 5.77 -31.84 1.29
N THR A 111 4.64 -31.75 0.62
CA THR A 111 3.76 -30.58 0.58
C THR A 111 2.43 -30.90 1.26
N THR A 112 1.86 -29.93 1.94
CA THR A 112 0.46 -29.95 2.38
C THR A 112 -0.21 -28.63 2.04
N LYS A 113 -1.55 -28.68 1.85
CA LYS A 113 -2.38 -27.48 1.65
C LYS A 113 -3.28 -27.32 2.89
N LEU A 114 -3.32 -26.12 3.45
CA LEU A 114 -4.18 -25.72 4.55
C LEU A 114 -5.16 -24.65 4.07
N PRO A 115 -6.47 -24.80 4.33
CA PRO A 115 -7.46 -23.84 3.87
C PRO A 115 -7.40 -22.53 4.66
N LEU A 116 -7.56 -21.42 3.95
CA LEU A 116 -7.71 -20.06 4.51
C LEU A 116 -9.21 -19.71 4.55
N LEU A 117 -10.00 -20.49 5.27
CA LEU A 117 -11.44 -20.36 5.30
C LEU A 117 -11.95 -20.37 6.74
N PHE A 118 -13.02 -19.61 6.99
CA PHE A 118 -13.73 -19.64 8.26
C PHE A 118 -15.24 -19.63 8.04
N GLU A 119 -16.00 -20.18 8.97
CA GLU A 119 -17.47 -20.24 8.91
C GLU A 119 -18.05 -18.83 9.07
N ALA A 120 -18.61 -18.27 7.97
CA ALA A 120 -19.10 -16.89 7.91
C ALA A 120 -20.20 -16.61 8.95
N SER A 121 -21.06 -17.60 9.22
CA SER A 121 -22.17 -17.48 10.19
C SER A 121 -21.71 -17.22 11.62
N LYS A 122 -20.47 -17.58 11.98
CA LYS A 122 -19.89 -17.38 13.31
C LYS A 122 -19.20 -16.02 13.51
N GLY A 123 -19.05 -15.23 12.45
CA GLY A 123 -18.44 -13.90 12.54
C GLY A 123 -17.01 -13.89 13.11
N GLU A 124 -16.76 -12.99 14.07
CA GLU A 124 -15.47 -12.86 14.74
C GLU A 124 -14.98 -14.17 15.39
N GLU A 125 -15.88 -14.91 16.03
CA GLU A 125 -15.55 -16.14 16.73
C GLU A 125 -15.09 -17.23 15.75
N GLY A 126 -15.78 -17.33 14.59
CA GLY A 126 -15.39 -18.23 13.51
C GLY A 126 -14.02 -17.89 12.93
N LEU A 127 -13.73 -16.60 12.70
CA LEU A 127 -12.42 -16.17 12.22
C LEU A 127 -11.31 -16.48 13.24
N LYS A 128 -11.57 -16.28 14.54
CA LYS A 128 -10.61 -16.57 15.60
C LYS A 128 -10.34 -18.06 15.72
N GLU A 129 -11.39 -18.89 15.78
CA GLU A 129 -11.27 -20.34 15.82
C GLU A 129 -10.46 -20.87 14.63
N ALA A 130 -10.77 -20.40 13.43
CA ALA A 130 -10.09 -20.81 12.21
C ALA A 130 -8.61 -20.40 12.18
N LEU A 131 -8.24 -19.22 12.70
CA LEU A 131 -6.84 -18.81 12.84
C LEU A 131 -6.07 -19.66 13.84
N ASP A 132 -6.70 -19.99 14.99
CA ASP A 132 -6.10 -20.85 16.02
C ASP A 132 -5.89 -22.27 15.48
N ASP A 133 -6.84 -22.82 14.75
CA ASP A 133 -6.76 -24.15 14.14
C ASP A 133 -5.76 -24.19 12.98
N LEU A 134 -5.68 -23.12 12.19
CA LEU A 134 -4.70 -22.98 11.13
C LEU A 134 -3.27 -23.00 11.69
N CYS A 135 -3.00 -22.28 12.77
CA CYS A 135 -1.71 -22.26 13.44
C CYS A 135 -1.32 -23.65 13.98
N LYS A 136 -2.25 -24.34 14.64
CA LYS A 136 -2.03 -25.72 15.15
C LYS A 136 -1.78 -26.70 14.01
N SER A 137 -2.59 -26.64 12.94
CA SER A 137 -2.45 -27.50 11.76
C SER A 137 -1.10 -27.28 11.05
N ALA A 138 -0.61 -26.05 11.05
CA ALA A 138 0.73 -25.73 10.52
C ALA A 138 1.82 -26.36 11.41
N GLU A 139 1.71 -26.28 12.73
CA GLU A 139 2.64 -26.92 13.67
C GLU A 139 2.64 -28.44 13.51
N GLU A 140 1.48 -29.08 13.50
CA GLU A 140 1.37 -30.52 13.26
C GLU A 140 1.97 -30.95 11.92
N SER A 141 1.81 -30.12 10.88
CA SER A 141 2.40 -30.36 9.57
C SER A 141 3.92 -30.36 9.65
N VAL A 142 4.52 -29.42 10.38
CA VAL A 142 5.96 -29.40 10.61
C VAL A 142 6.42 -30.64 11.38
N ASP A 143 5.68 -31.08 12.40
CA ASP A 143 6.02 -32.29 13.18
C ASP A 143 5.93 -33.56 12.33
N LYS A 144 5.05 -33.60 11.34
CA LYS A 144 4.97 -34.67 10.33
C LYS A 144 6.07 -34.59 9.26
N GLY A 145 6.95 -33.60 9.33
CA GLY A 145 8.07 -33.43 8.40
C GLY A 145 7.71 -32.76 7.09
N ILE A 146 6.60 -32.04 7.03
CA ILE A 146 6.18 -31.26 5.83
C ILE A 146 7.14 -30.11 5.58
N ASN A 147 7.67 -30.01 4.35
CA ASN A 147 8.62 -28.99 3.95
C ASN A 147 7.94 -27.72 3.39
N TYR A 148 6.76 -27.90 2.78
CA TYR A 148 6.03 -26.84 2.11
C TYR A 148 4.58 -26.84 2.60
N ILE A 149 4.19 -25.77 3.26
CA ILE A 149 2.82 -25.53 3.68
C ILE A 149 2.23 -24.47 2.73
N ILE A 150 1.21 -24.84 1.98
CA ILE A 150 0.47 -23.95 1.10
C ILE A 150 -0.77 -23.49 1.86
N LEU A 151 -0.87 -22.18 2.07
CA LEU A 151 -2.04 -21.51 2.62
C LEU A 151 -2.93 -21.08 1.45
N SER A 152 -4.14 -21.62 1.34
CA SER A 152 -4.98 -21.49 0.15
C SER A 152 -6.40 -21.07 0.46
N ASP A 153 -6.93 -20.09 -0.27
CA ASP A 153 -8.33 -19.66 -0.23
C ASP A 153 -9.16 -20.21 -1.42
N ARG A 154 -8.60 -21.12 -2.21
CA ARG A 154 -9.19 -21.58 -3.48
C ARG A 154 -10.54 -22.29 -3.31
N ASP A 155 -10.80 -22.89 -2.16
CA ASP A 155 -12.01 -23.69 -1.91
C ASP A 155 -13.12 -22.88 -1.21
N VAL A 156 -13.17 -21.56 -1.42
CA VAL A 156 -14.23 -20.69 -0.89
C VAL A 156 -15.61 -21.13 -1.42
N ASP A 157 -16.61 -21.17 -0.54
CA ASP A 157 -17.99 -21.57 -0.83
C ASP A 157 -19.01 -20.62 -0.16
N ASP A 158 -20.29 -20.87 -0.31
CA ASP A 158 -21.39 -20.05 0.21
C ASP A 158 -21.46 -19.93 1.76
N LYS A 159 -20.75 -20.78 2.49
CA LYS A 159 -20.74 -20.83 3.95
C LYS A 159 -19.45 -20.37 4.58
N HIS A 160 -18.36 -20.46 3.83
CA HIS A 160 -17.02 -20.21 4.31
C HIS A 160 -16.42 -18.98 3.63
N ALA A 161 -16.23 -17.94 4.41
CA ALA A 161 -15.53 -16.73 3.97
C ALA A 161 -14.00 -16.90 4.07
N VAL A 162 -13.26 -16.10 3.30
CA VAL A 162 -11.79 -16.13 3.27
C VAL A 162 -11.21 -15.50 4.53
N ILE A 163 -10.28 -16.19 5.18
CA ILE A 163 -9.36 -15.57 6.15
C ILE A 163 -8.41 -14.66 5.35
N PRO A 164 -8.34 -13.34 5.62
CA PRO A 164 -7.43 -12.47 4.90
C PRO A 164 -6.00 -13.04 4.85
N CYS A 165 -5.47 -13.25 3.66
CA CYS A 165 -4.24 -14.04 3.50
C CYS A 165 -3.02 -13.43 4.20
N LEU A 166 -2.94 -12.09 4.30
CA LEU A 166 -1.89 -11.40 5.06
C LEU A 166 -1.99 -11.67 6.58
N LEU A 167 -3.22 -11.68 7.12
CA LEU A 167 -3.44 -12.02 8.54
C LEU A 167 -3.05 -13.47 8.80
N ALA A 168 -3.46 -14.39 7.93
CA ALA A 168 -3.19 -15.80 8.05
C ALA A 168 -1.68 -16.11 8.00
N VAL A 169 -0.96 -15.56 7.00
CA VAL A 169 0.48 -15.81 6.87
C VAL A 169 1.26 -15.26 8.05
N SER A 170 0.90 -14.06 8.52
CA SER A 170 1.54 -13.46 9.69
C SER A 170 1.29 -14.27 10.96
N ALA A 171 0.03 -14.70 11.19
CA ALA A 171 -0.34 -15.52 12.33
C ALA A 171 0.47 -16.83 12.37
N VAL A 172 0.47 -17.58 11.27
CA VAL A 172 1.24 -18.84 11.17
C VAL A 172 2.73 -18.61 11.32
N HIS A 173 3.27 -17.55 10.69
CA HIS A 173 4.68 -17.20 10.76
C HIS A 173 5.14 -16.95 12.21
N HIS A 174 4.42 -16.08 12.93
CA HIS A 174 4.77 -15.73 14.31
C HIS A 174 4.48 -16.88 15.29
N TYR A 175 3.41 -17.62 15.08
CA TYR A 175 3.13 -18.81 15.86
C TYR A 175 4.28 -19.83 15.76
N LEU A 176 4.71 -20.16 14.53
CA LEU A 176 5.82 -21.10 14.31
C LEU A 176 7.17 -20.57 14.84
N ILE A 177 7.37 -19.25 14.89
CA ILE A 177 8.54 -18.66 15.57
C ILE A 177 8.45 -18.92 17.07
N ASN A 178 7.31 -18.67 17.70
CA ASN A 178 7.11 -18.82 19.13
C ASN A 178 7.32 -20.28 19.61
N VAL A 179 6.91 -21.25 18.78
CA VAL A 179 7.14 -22.67 19.07
C VAL A 179 8.50 -23.21 18.55
N GLY A 180 9.36 -22.34 17.99
CA GLY A 180 10.70 -22.71 17.53
C GLY A 180 10.75 -23.56 16.26
N LYS A 181 9.69 -23.57 15.44
CA LYS A 181 9.58 -24.46 14.26
C LYS A 181 9.61 -23.72 12.91
N ARG A 182 9.62 -22.38 12.88
CA ARG A 182 9.46 -21.60 11.65
C ARG A 182 10.42 -21.95 10.52
N VAL A 183 11.68 -22.26 10.84
CA VAL A 183 12.72 -22.56 9.86
C VAL A 183 12.63 -23.97 9.26
N GLN A 184 11.71 -24.78 9.75
CA GLN A 184 11.58 -26.16 9.30
C GLN A 184 10.63 -26.32 8.11
N THR A 185 9.95 -25.25 7.68
CA THR A 185 9.01 -25.28 6.57
C THR A 185 9.01 -23.96 5.80
N ALA A 186 8.66 -24.01 4.53
CA ALA A 186 8.32 -22.82 3.73
C ALA A 186 6.81 -22.58 3.76
N LEU A 187 6.41 -21.31 3.86
CA LEU A 187 5.01 -20.89 3.73
C LEU A 187 4.79 -20.35 2.32
N ILE A 188 3.89 -20.96 1.59
CA ILE A 188 3.48 -20.54 0.24
C ILE A 188 2.03 -20.05 0.35
N VAL A 189 1.73 -18.91 -0.26
CA VAL A 189 0.37 -18.35 -0.26
C VAL A 189 -0.23 -18.49 -1.64
N GLU A 190 -1.33 -19.24 -1.74
CA GLU A 190 -2.19 -19.36 -2.92
C GLU A 190 -3.46 -18.56 -2.63
N SER A 191 -3.59 -17.35 -3.19
CA SER A 191 -4.71 -16.48 -2.82
C SER A 191 -5.24 -15.62 -3.97
N GLY A 192 -6.55 -15.47 -4.01
CA GLY A 192 -7.26 -14.56 -4.90
C GLY A 192 -7.11 -13.08 -4.52
N GLU A 193 -6.65 -12.76 -3.31
CA GLU A 193 -6.45 -11.38 -2.87
C GLU A 193 -5.21 -10.72 -3.47
N ILE A 194 -4.27 -11.50 -4.03
CA ILE A 194 -2.99 -10.99 -4.55
C ILE A 194 -3.18 -10.42 -5.95
N ARG A 195 -3.04 -9.10 -6.12
CA ARG A 195 -3.29 -8.41 -7.39
C ARG A 195 -2.16 -7.48 -7.81
N GLU A 196 -1.48 -6.86 -6.85
CA GLU A 196 -0.49 -5.81 -7.10
C GLU A 196 0.81 -6.02 -6.31
N VAL A 197 1.82 -5.23 -6.65
CA VAL A 197 3.17 -5.29 -6.05
C VAL A 197 3.13 -5.13 -4.53
N MET A 198 2.29 -4.23 -4.00
CA MET A 198 2.20 -3.99 -2.56
C MET A 198 1.70 -5.22 -1.80
N HIS A 199 0.73 -5.95 -2.36
CA HIS A 199 0.24 -7.21 -1.77
C HIS A 199 1.35 -8.25 -1.69
N ALA A 200 2.12 -8.42 -2.77
CA ALA A 200 3.26 -9.32 -2.80
C ALA A 200 4.34 -8.91 -1.79
N ALA A 201 4.67 -7.62 -1.73
CA ALA A 201 5.66 -7.08 -0.80
C ALA A 201 5.27 -7.32 0.67
N LEU A 202 4.01 -7.07 1.04
CA LEU A 202 3.49 -7.31 2.38
C LEU A 202 3.54 -8.78 2.77
N LEU A 203 3.04 -9.68 1.91
CA LEU A 203 3.05 -11.11 2.18
C LEU A 203 4.47 -11.65 2.40
N LEU A 204 5.43 -11.25 1.54
CA LEU A 204 6.84 -11.62 1.69
C LEU A 204 7.44 -11.02 2.97
N GLY A 205 7.14 -9.75 3.26
CA GLY A 205 7.59 -9.06 4.47
C GLY A 205 7.11 -9.73 5.75
N TYR A 206 5.87 -10.22 5.77
CA TYR A 206 5.26 -10.89 6.93
C TYR A 206 5.36 -12.42 6.93
N GLY A 207 6.20 -13.02 6.09
CA GLY A 207 6.60 -14.40 6.30
C GLY A 207 6.41 -15.36 5.14
N ALA A 208 5.74 -15.00 4.06
CA ALA A 208 5.63 -15.86 2.89
C ALA A 208 7.00 -16.11 2.25
N SER A 209 7.17 -17.33 1.72
CA SER A 209 8.35 -17.72 0.95
C SER A 209 8.09 -17.63 -0.55
N ALA A 210 6.86 -17.88 -0.97
CA ALA A 210 6.42 -17.76 -2.36
C ALA A 210 4.92 -17.48 -2.41
N LEU A 211 4.44 -16.97 -3.54
CA LEU A 211 3.09 -16.49 -3.76
C LEU A 211 2.54 -17.04 -5.08
N ASN A 212 1.28 -17.44 -5.10
CA ASN A 212 0.55 -17.76 -6.32
C ASN A 212 -0.73 -16.91 -6.39
N PRO A 213 -0.77 -15.88 -7.23
CA PRO A 213 -1.94 -15.02 -7.46
C PRO A 213 -2.92 -15.68 -8.44
N TYR A 214 -3.48 -16.82 -8.08
CA TYR A 214 -4.24 -17.68 -9.00
C TYR A 214 -5.45 -16.98 -9.65
N MET A 215 -6.14 -16.12 -8.89
CA MET A 215 -7.30 -15.39 -9.43
C MET A 215 -6.88 -14.34 -10.46
N THR A 216 -5.75 -13.68 -10.25
CA THR A 216 -5.19 -12.77 -11.26
C THR A 216 -4.84 -13.51 -12.54
N PHE A 217 -4.28 -14.72 -12.45
CA PHE A 217 -4.02 -15.54 -13.63
C PHE A 217 -5.30 -15.98 -14.33
N ALA A 218 -6.35 -16.33 -13.58
CA ALA A 218 -7.66 -16.64 -14.17
C ALA A 218 -8.28 -15.44 -14.90
N VAL A 219 -8.18 -14.24 -14.30
CA VAL A 219 -8.62 -12.99 -14.93
C VAL A 219 -7.82 -12.71 -16.21
N LEU A 220 -6.50 -12.90 -16.21
CA LEU A 220 -5.68 -12.73 -17.42
C LEU A 220 -6.07 -13.70 -18.53
N GLU A 221 -6.35 -14.96 -18.20
CA GLU A 221 -6.79 -15.96 -19.17
C GLU A 221 -8.11 -15.54 -19.84
N GLU A 222 -9.05 -15.02 -19.06
CA GLU A 222 -10.33 -14.53 -19.56
C GLU A 222 -10.18 -13.27 -20.44
N LEU A 223 -9.36 -12.29 -20.00
CA LEU A 223 -9.09 -11.08 -20.77
C LEU A 223 -8.45 -11.37 -22.13
N VAL A 224 -7.55 -12.34 -22.18
CA VAL A 224 -6.94 -12.81 -23.44
C VAL A 224 -7.99 -13.50 -24.31
N LYS A 225 -8.80 -14.39 -23.74
CA LYS A 225 -9.88 -15.09 -24.45
C LYS A 225 -10.91 -14.11 -25.04
N ASN A 226 -11.23 -13.06 -24.31
CA ASN A 226 -12.15 -11.99 -24.73
C ASN A 226 -11.50 -10.96 -25.67
N LYS A 227 -10.19 -11.10 -25.97
CA LYS A 227 -9.40 -10.17 -26.79
C LYS A 227 -9.28 -8.75 -26.25
N GLU A 228 -9.41 -8.58 -24.96
CA GLU A 228 -9.14 -7.34 -24.25
C GLU A 228 -7.64 -7.11 -24.08
N ILE A 229 -6.86 -8.20 -24.03
CA ILE A 229 -5.40 -8.25 -24.14
C ILE A 229 -5.06 -8.91 -25.47
N GLN A 230 -4.12 -8.32 -26.24
CA GLN A 230 -3.74 -8.80 -27.56
C GLN A 230 -2.66 -9.88 -27.52
N GLU A 231 -1.87 -9.91 -26.46
CA GLU A 231 -0.84 -10.91 -26.19
C GLU A 231 -1.49 -12.28 -25.93
N ASP A 232 -0.76 -13.36 -26.18
CA ASP A 232 -1.19 -14.69 -25.74
C ASP A 232 -1.06 -14.85 -24.22
N TYR A 233 -1.79 -15.80 -23.64
CA TYR A 233 -1.80 -16.01 -22.20
C TYR A 233 -0.40 -16.25 -21.59
N PRO A 234 0.48 -17.09 -22.15
CA PRO A 234 1.83 -17.26 -21.62
C PRO A 234 2.63 -15.97 -21.57
N THR A 235 2.49 -15.10 -22.57
CA THR A 235 3.13 -13.79 -22.61
C THR A 235 2.54 -12.84 -21.56
N ALA A 236 1.22 -12.79 -21.44
CA ALA A 236 0.54 -11.97 -20.45
C ALA A 236 0.88 -12.39 -19.01
N GLU A 237 0.88 -13.69 -18.72
CA GLU A 237 1.30 -14.25 -17.42
C GLU A 237 2.76 -13.90 -17.12
N HIS A 238 3.67 -14.14 -18.06
CA HIS A 238 5.10 -13.79 -17.91
C HIS A 238 5.30 -12.31 -17.65
N ASN A 239 4.62 -11.45 -18.40
CA ASN A 239 4.71 -9.99 -18.23
C ASN A 239 4.19 -9.54 -16.86
N TYR A 240 3.07 -10.09 -16.41
CA TYR A 240 2.54 -9.79 -15.07
C TYR A 240 3.55 -10.19 -13.98
N ILE A 241 4.08 -11.40 -14.02
CA ILE A 241 5.10 -11.87 -13.07
C ILE A 241 6.33 -10.96 -13.11
N LYS A 242 6.80 -10.61 -14.31
CA LYS A 242 7.92 -9.67 -14.49
C LYS A 242 7.64 -8.29 -13.90
N ALA A 243 6.42 -7.78 -14.06
CA ALA A 243 6.02 -6.48 -13.49
C ALA A 243 6.06 -6.51 -11.96
N VAL A 244 5.50 -7.56 -11.33
CA VAL A 244 5.56 -7.74 -9.87
C VAL A 244 7.01 -7.83 -9.40
N CYS A 245 7.85 -8.62 -10.08
CA CYS A 245 9.27 -8.76 -9.75
C CYS A 245 10.03 -7.42 -9.85
N LYS A 246 9.79 -6.63 -10.90
CA LYS A 246 10.38 -5.28 -11.03
C LYS A 246 9.94 -4.34 -9.90
N GLY A 247 8.67 -4.39 -9.52
CA GLY A 247 8.17 -3.63 -8.38
C GLY A 247 8.85 -4.04 -7.07
N LEU A 248 9.04 -5.34 -6.83
CA LEU A 248 9.77 -5.84 -5.66
C LEU A 248 11.23 -5.39 -5.66
N TYR A 249 11.94 -5.45 -6.79
CA TYR A 249 13.30 -4.90 -6.92
C TYR A 249 13.34 -3.42 -6.55
N LYS A 250 12.39 -2.62 -7.05
CA LYS A 250 12.29 -1.19 -6.73
C LYS A 250 12.10 -0.95 -5.22
N ILE A 251 11.19 -1.69 -4.58
CA ILE A 251 10.95 -1.58 -3.13
C ILE A 251 12.22 -1.94 -2.36
N MET A 252 12.85 -3.08 -2.67
CA MET A 252 14.08 -3.53 -2.02
C MET A 252 15.22 -2.53 -2.21
N SER A 253 15.39 -2.00 -3.42
CA SER A 253 16.43 -1.01 -3.73
C SER A 253 16.26 0.28 -2.94
N LYS A 254 15.02 0.77 -2.78
CA LYS A 254 14.74 1.96 -1.97
C LYS A 254 15.01 1.74 -0.49
N MET A 255 14.73 0.54 0.02
CA MET A 255 14.99 0.17 1.42
C MET A 255 16.44 -0.26 1.68
N GLY A 256 17.23 -0.48 0.62
CA GLY A 256 18.61 -0.95 0.75
C GLY A 256 18.75 -2.41 1.18
N ILE A 257 17.76 -3.25 0.89
CA ILE A 257 17.72 -4.67 1.26
C ILE A 257 17.95 -5.51 0.02
N SER A 258 19.08 -6.23 -0.04
CA SER A 258 19.54 -6.88 -1.27
C SER A 258 18.97 -8.28 -1.53
N THR A 259 18.40 -8.95 -0.55
CA THR A 259 17.84 -10.30 -0.73
C THR A 259 16.44 -10.44 -0.13
N ILE A 260 15.59 -11.27 -0.74
CA ILE A 260 14.25 -11.58 -0.21
C ILE A 260 14.32 -12.16 1.19
N ARG A 261 15.31 -12.97 1.49
CA ARG A 261 15.48 -13.55 2.81
C ARG A 261 15.69 -12.49 3.89
N SER A 262 16.45 -11.44 3.59
CA SER A 262 16.66 -10.29 4.48
C SER A 262 15.47 -9.35 4.53
N TYR A 263 14.64 -9.35 3.47
CA TYR A 263 13.41 -8.57 3.40
C TYR A 263 12.32 -9.12 4.35
N ARG A 264 12.26 -10.44 4.51
CA ARG A 264 11.33 -11.13 5.41
C ARG A 264 11.60 -10.74 6.86
N GLY A 265 10.59 -10.18 7.54
CA GLY A 265 10.72 -9.75 8.94
C GLY A 265 11.57 -8.48 9.14
N ALA A 266 11.89 -7.75 8.08
CA ALA A 266 12.68 -6.51 8.16
C ALA A 266 11.93 -5.32 8.81
N LYS A 267 10.63 -5.46 9.11
CA LYS A 267 9.78 -4.43 9.74
C LYS A 267 9.78 -3.10 8.99
N ILE A 268 9.66 -3.17 7.69
CA ILE A 268 9.63 -2.00 6.80
C ILE A 268 8.22 -1.49 6.50
N PHE A 269 7.24 -2.06 7.14
CA PHE A 269 5.84 -1.63 7.08
C PHE A 269 5.39 -1.11 8.44
N GLU A 270 4.38 -0.27 8.44
CA GLU A 270 3.62 0.12 9.62
C GLU A 270 2.14 -0.20 9.39
N SER A 271 1.45 -0.54 10.46
CA SER A 271 0.00 -0.69 10.44
C SER A 271 -0.68 0.60 10.87
N ILE A 272 -1.82 0.93 10.25
CA ILE A 272 -2.58 2.14 10.55
C ILE A 272 -4.02 1.75 10.86
N GLY A 273 -4.44 2.00 12.08
CA GLY A 273 -5.82 1.76 12.51
C GLY A 273 -6.11 0.32 12.94
N LEU A 274 -5.10 -0.48 13.29
CA LEU A 274 -5.26 -1.79 13.89
C LEU A 274 -5.06 -1.72 15.41
N SER A 275 -5.84 -2.49 16.16
CA SER A 275 -5.73 -2.54 17.61
C SER A 275 -4.43 -3.22 18.06
N GLU A 276 -3.88 -2.76 19.18
CA GLU A 276 -2.67 -3.34 19.76
C GLU A 276 -2.83 -4.83 20.10
N SER A 277 -4.02 -5.23 20.55
CA SER A 277 -4.33 -6.62 20.88
C SER A 277 -4.22 -7.53 19.65
N LEU A 278 -4.75 -7.10 18.50
CA LEU A 278 -4.68 -7.84 17.24
C LEU A 278 -3.21 -7.96 16.78
N LEU A 279 -2.47 -6.85 16.82
CA LEU A 279 -1.08 -6.84 16.39
C LEU A 279 -0.21 -7.75 17.26
N ARG A 280 -0.36 -7.70 18.57
CA ARG A 280 0.36 -8.59 19.50
C ARG A 280 0.03 -10.05 19.28
N SER A 281 -1.23 -10.38 18.96
CA SER A 281 -1.64 -11.77 18.76
C SER A 281 -1.11 -12.37 17.45
N TYR A 282 -1.08 -11.59 16.35
CA TYR A 282 -0.85 -12.13 15.02
C TYR A 282 0.35 -11.53 14.27
N PHE A 283 0.90 -10.38 14.73
CA PHE A 283 2.01 -9.67 14.07
C PHE A 283 3.25 -9.50 14.98
N GLY A 284 3.26 -10.18 16.11
CA GLY A 284 4.40 -10.17 17.04
C GLY A 284 4.63 -8.80 17.67
N THR A 285 5.72 -8.12 17.31
CA THR A 285 6.09 -6.82 17.89
C THR A 285 5.75 -5.65 16.97
N GLU A 286 4.82 -5.81 16.04
CA GLU A 286 4.35 -4.73 15.19
C GLU A 286 3.64 -3.67 16.03
N ILE A 287 3.77 -2.41 15.60
CA ILE A 287 3.18 -1.26 16.31
C ILE A 287 2.28 -0.52 15.34
N SER A 288 1.10 -0.11 15.82
CA SER A 288 0.25 0.85 15.12
C SER A 288 0.35 2.20 15.81
N THR A 289 0.73 3.22 15.04
CA THR A 289 0.76 4.60 15.55
C THR A 289 -0.65 5.11 15.86
N ILE A 290 -1.64 4.60 15.14
CA ILE A 290 -3.06 4.88 15.33
C ILE A 290 -3.74 3.55 15.59
N GLY A 291 -4.23 3.33 16.80
CA GLY A 291 -5.08 2.19 17.14
C GLY A 291 -6.41 2.25 16.41
N GLY A 292 -7.19 1.19 16.48
CA GLY A 292 -8.48 1.16 15.79
C GLY A 292 -9.16 -0.19 15.89
N ILE A 293 -9.41 -0.80 14.73
CA ILE A 293 -10.23 -2.00 14.60
C ILE A 293 -9.55 -3.25 15.17
N GLY A 294 -10.38 -4.15 15.65
CA GLY A 294 -10.00 -5.50 16.09
C GLY A 294 -10.44 -6.58 15.10
N LEU A 295 -10.38 -7.82 15.56
CA LEU A 295 -10.71 -9.00 14.77
C LEU A 295 -12.17 -8.97 14.26
N LYS A 296 -13.07 -8.39 15.06
CA LYS A 296 -14.49 -8.27 14.71
C LYS A 296 -14.70 -7.53 13.39
N GLN A 297 -14.12 -6.35 13.24
CA GLN A 297 -14.29 -5.55 12.03
C GLN A 297 -13.66 -6.21 10.82
N ILE A 298 -12.53 -6.92 11.00
CA ILE A 298 -11.89 -7.68 9.93
C ILE A 298 -12.79 -8.83 9.47
N ALA A 299 -13.42 -9.56 10.41
CA ALA A 299 -14.39 -10.59 10.08
C ALA A 299 -15.61 -10.02 9.36
N ASP A 300 -16.16 -8.90 9.87
CA ASP A 300 -17.30 -8.21 9.27
C ASP A 300 -17.00 -7.76 7.81
N ASP A 301 -15.80 -7.25 7.55
CA ASP A 301 -15.39 -6.84 6.21
C ASP A 301 -15.19 -8.04 5.27
N ALA A 302 -14.54 -9.10 5.75
CA ALA A 302 -14.36 -10.34 4.99
C ALA A 302 -15.72 -10.97 4.61
N ILE A 303 -16.68 -11.01 5.55
CA ILE A 303 -18.03 -11.52 5.30
C ILE A 303 -18.79 -10.65 4.31
N LYS A 304 -18.69 -9.31 4.41
CA LYS A 304 -19.33 -8.41 3.44
C LYS A 304 -18.79 -8.59 2.03
N LEU A 305 -17.48 -8.72 1.88
CA LEU A 305 -16.85 -8.98 0.58
C LEU A 305 -17.24 -10.34 0.03
N HIS A 306 -17.29 -11.38 0.88
CA HIS A 306 -17.78 -12.70 0.55
C HIS A 306 -19.26 -12.65 0.10
N ASP A 307 -20.13 -11.99 0.84
CA ASP A 307 -21.53 -11.82 0.52
C ASP A 307 -21.77 -11.13 -0.84
N ILE A 308 -20.96 -10.12 -1.15
CA ILE A 308 -21.00 -9.43 -2.44
C ILE A 308 -20.62 -10.40 -3.57
N ALA A 309 -19.54 -11.16 -3.37
CA ALA A 309 -19.06 -12.11 -4.36
C ALA A 309 -20.03 -13.27 -4.60
N MET A 310 -20.61 -13.84 -3.53
CA MET A 310 -21.53 -14.97 -3.65
C MET A 310 -22.92 -14.60 -4.23
N LYS A 311 -23.29 -13.31 -4.16
CA LYS A 311 -24.53 -12.80 -4.76
C LYS A 311 -24.37 -12.32 -6.19
N ALA A 312 -23.12 -12.15 -6.65
CA ALA A 312 -22.83 -11.73 -8.03
C ALA A 312 -23.22 -12.83 -9.03
N THR A 313 -23.76 -12.44 -10.17
CA THR A 313 -24.10 -13.32 -11.30
C THR A 313 -23.15 -13.04 -12.46
N ASP A 314 -23.10 -13.96 -13.43
CA ASP A 314 -22.26 -13.79 -14.65
C ASP A 314 -22.64 -12.55 -15.50
N GLU A 315 -23.85 -11.99 -15.28
CA GLU A 315 -24.33 -10.79 -15.95
C GLU A 315 -23.93 -9.49 -15.21
N ASP A 316 -23.45 -9.60 -13.97
CA ASP A 316 -23.08 -8.44 -13.17
C ASP A 316 -21.70 -7.91 -13.58
N MET A 317 -21.63 -6.62 -13.82
CA MET A 317 -20.34 -5.95 -14.03
C MET A 317 -19.55 -5.89 -12.71
N VAL A 318 -18.26 -6.14 -12.79
CA VAL A 318 -17.35 -5.96 -11.64
C VAL A 318 -17.45 -4.51 -11.15
N PRO A 319 -17.80 -4.29 -9.86
CA PRO A 319 -18.00 -2.94 -9.36
C PRO A 319 -16.72 -2.09 -9.42
N ASP A 320 -16.86 -0.84 -9.86
CA ASP A 320 -15.79 0.16 -9.79
C ASP A 320 -15.83 0.84 -8.41
N SER A 321 -14.81 0.60 -7.61
CA SER A 321 -14.71 1.16 -6.26
C SER A 321 -14.54 2.68 -6.25
N GLY A 322 -14.03 3.26 -7.34
CA GLY A 322 -13.66 4.66 -7.41
C GLY A 322 -12.40 5.03 -6.62
N LEU A 323 -11.48 4.08 -6.40
CA LEU A 323 -10.25 4.33 -5.63
C LEU A 323 -9.27 5.25 -6.38
N PHE A 324 -9.10 5.05 -7.69
CA PHE A 324 -8.17 5.82 -8.52
C PHE A 324 -8.80 7.09 -9.11
N ALA A 325 -10.11 7.11 -9.24
CA ALA A 325 -10.84 8.26 -9.79
C ALA A 325 -12.23 8.34 -9.17
N TYR A 326 -12.65 9.57 -8.84
CA TYR A 326 -13.97 9.82 -8.28
C TYR A 326 -15.09 9.14 -9.08
N ARG A 327 -15.95 8.43 -8.37
CA ARG A 327 -17.23 7.90 -8.86
C ARG A 327 -18.36 8.35 -7.94
N LYS A 328 -19.51 8.69 -8.51
CA LYS A 328 -20.66 9.21 -7.75
C LYS A 328 -21.07 8.32 -6.57
N ASP A 329 -21.04 7.00 -6.79
CA ASP A 329 -21.42 6.01 -5.78
C ASP A 329 -20.19 5.22 -5.27
N GLY A 330 -18.98 5.74 -5.53
CA GLY A 330 -17.71 5.16 -5.15
C GLY A 330 -17.23 5.56 -3.75
N ILE A 331 -15.95 5.34 -3.51
CA ILE A 331 -15.25 5.82 -2.30
C ILE A 331 -15.28 7.35 -2.27
N ALA A 332 -15.40 7.93 -1.08
CA ALA A 332 -15.35 9.37 -0.91
C ALA A 332 -13.96 9.93 -1.26
N HIS A 333 -13.92 11.07 -1.97
CA HIS A 333 -12.69 11.79 -2.28
C HIS A 333 -12.73 13.19 -1.68
N ALA A 334 -11.61 13.66 -1.16
CA ALA A 334 -11.49 15.05 -0.70
C ALA A 334 -11.55 16.03 -1.87
N TRP A 335 -10.98 15.64 -3.02
CA TRP A 335 -11.02 16.37 -4.28
C TRP A 335 -12.08 15.77 -5.20
N ASN A 336 -13.32 16.19 -5.02
CA ASN A 336 -14.48 15.80 -5.80
C ASN A 336 -14.91 16.94 -6.74
N PRO A 337 -15.87 16.72 -7.66
CA PRO A 337 -16.33 17.75 -8.60
C PRO A 337 -16.78 19.05 -7.93
N GLU A 338 -17.42 18.99 -6.76
CA GLU A 338 -17.89 20.18 -6.04
C GLU A 338 -16.75 21.00 -5.47
N THR A 339 -15.80 20.35 -4.76
CA THR A 339 -14.66 21.05 -4.18
C THR A 339 -13.76 21.66 -5.25
N ILE A 340 -13.48 20.91 -6.33
CA ILE A 340 -12.63 21.38 -7.44
C ILE A 340 -13.28 22.54 -8.17
N SER A 341 -14.53 22.40 -8.62
CA SER A 341 -15.22 23.44 -9.40
C SER A 341 -15.43 24.70 -8.60
N THR A 342 -15.82 24.58 -7.34
CA THR A 342 -16.08 25.75 -6.47
C THR A 342 -14.79 26.53 -6.20
N LEU A 343 -13.67 25.82 -5.94
CA LEU A 343 -12.35 26.46 -5.76
C LEU A 343 -11.89 27.15 -7.06
N GLN A 344 -12.02 26.49 -8.20
CA GLN A 344 -11.64 27.07 -9.49
C GLN A 344 -12.45 28.31 -9.84
N ILE A 345 -13.77 28.29 -9.60
CA ILE A 345 -14.65 29.45 -9.81
C ILE A 345 -14.25 30.58 -8.86
N ALA A 346 -14.04 30.28 -7.58
CA ALA A 346 -13.62 31.25 -6.58
C ALA A 346 -12.35 32.00 -6.98
N THR A 347 -11.34 31.26 -7.45
CA THR A 347 -10.05 31.84 -7.85
C THR A 347 -10.14 32.61 -9.15
N ARG A 348 -10.80 32.07 -10.19
CA ARG A 348 -10.94 32.74 -11.50
C ARG A 348 -11.75 34.03 -11.44
N MET A 349 -12.79 34.07 -10.61
CA MET A 349 -13.66 35.24 -10.45
C MET A 349 -13.21 36.17 -9.32
N GLY A 350 -12.19 35.83 -8.55
CA GLY A 350 -11.84 36.59 -7.35
C GLY A 350 -12.97 36.66 -6.31
N SER A 351 -13.84 35.65 -6.26
CA SER A 351 -15.08 35.65 -5.48
C SER A 351 -14.88 35.04 -4.10
N TYR A 352 -14.78 35.90 -3.08
CA TYR A 352 -14.72 35.46 -1.68
C TYR A 352 -15.97 34.65 -1.28
N LYS A 353 -17.15 34.98 -1.80
CA LYS A 353 -18.38 34.20 -1.56
C LYS A 353 -18.21 32.75 -2.02
N LYS A 354 -17.68 32.54 -3.22
CA LYS A 354 -17.43 31.19 -3.76
C LYS A 354 -16.32 30.46 -2.98
N TYR A 355 -15.33 31.19 -2.53
CA TYR A 355 -14.32 30.62 -1.62
C TYR A 355 -14.93 30.14 -0.30
N LYS A 356 -15.88 30.89 0.28
CA LYS A 356 -16.60 30.44 1.49
C LYS A 356 -17.50 29.22 1.25
N GLU A 357 -18.08 29.08 0.05
CA GLU A 357 -18.78 27.84 -0.33
C GLU A 357 -17.80 26.66 -0.35
N TYR A 358 -16.63 26.82 -0.97
CA TYR A 358 -15.58 25.81 -0.97
C TYR A 358 -15.14 25.42 0.45
N THR A 359 -14.82 26.39 1.31
CA THR A 359 -14.42 26.09 2.68
C THR A 359 -15.50 25.34 3.45
N ASN A 360 -16.78 25.68 3.20
CA ASN A 360 -17.90 25.00 3.83
C ASN A 360 -17.99 23.52 3.41
N TYR A 361 -17.75 23.19 2.13
CA TYR A 361 -17.69 21.81 1.67
C TYR A 361 -16.52 21.03 2.31
N VAL A 362 -15.37 21.69 2.49
CA VAL A 362 -14.19 21.05 3.08
C VAL A 362 -14.34 20.84 4.60
N ASP A 363 -14.87 21.84 5.31
CA ASP A 363 -14.92 21.86 6.77
C ASP A 363 -16.17 21.13 7.32
N ASN A 364 -17.28 21.11 6.59
CA ASN A 364 -18.56 20.54 7.03
C ASN A 364 -19.01 19.35 6.16
N LYS A 365 -18.05 18.54 5.70
CA LYS A 365 -18.37 17.35 4.93
C LYS A 365 -19.08 16.29 5.78
N GLU A 366 -20.01 15.58 5.15
CA GLU A 366 -20.78 14.51 5.79
C GLU A 366 -19.92 13.32 6.20
N LYS A 367 -18.86 13.05 5.41
CA LYS A 367 -17.95 11.92 5.66
C LYS A 367 -16.54 12.44 5.94
N GLN A 368 -15.96 11.98 7.03
CA GLN A 368 -14.57 12.25 7.37
C GLN A 368 -13.66 11.43 6.44
N ILE A 369 -12.63 12.09 5.91
CA ILE A 369 -11.66 11.48 5.00
C ILE A 369 -10.28 11.40 5.67
N PHE A 370 -9.92 12.45 6.40
CA PHE A 370 -8.63 12.56 7.06
C PHE A 370 -8.79 12.60 8.59
N ILE A 371 -7.75 12.21 9.31
CA ILE A 371 -7.73 12.26 10.77
C ILE A 371 -8.04 13.67 11.28
N ARG A 372 -7.56 14.71 10.59
CA ARG A 372 -7.84 16.11 10.94
C ARG A 372 -9.33 16.47 10.91
N ASP A 373 -10.14 15.74 10.15
CA ASP A 373 -11.58 15.99 10.04
C ASP A 373 -12.35 15.63 11.33
N PHE A 374 -11.72 14.90 12.25
CA PHE A 374 -12.23 14.57 13.56
C PHE A 374 -11.83 15.59 14.64
N PHE A 375 -10.97 16.56 14.30
CA PHE A 375 -10.51 17.54 15.26
C PHE A 375 -11.50 18.70 15.40
N GLU A 376 -11.72 19.11 16.63
CA GLU A 376 -12.52 20.28 16.97
C GLU A 376 -11.69 21.28 17.75
N PHE A 377 -11.97 22.58 17.57
CA PHE A 377 -11.36 23.61 18.39
C PHE A 377 -11.88 23.52 19.83
N LYS A 378 -10.96 23.45 20.77
CA LYS A 378 -11.28 23.51 22.18
C LYS A 378 -11.79 24.93 22.53
N LYS A 379 -13.06 25.05 22.85
CA LYS A 379 -13.68 26.33 23.24
C LYS A 379 -13.27 26.71 24.66
N ALA A 380 -12.91 27.98 24.87
CA ALA A 380 -12.70 28.52 26.19
C ALA A 380 -14.04 28.62 26.94
N ALA A 381 -14.01 28.42 28.27
CA ALA A 381 -15.20 28.55 29.10
C ALA A 381 -15.76 29.98 29.08
N LYS A 382 -14.89 30.99 28.93
CA LYS A 382 -15.26 32.39 28.79
C LYS A 382 -14.56 32.96 27.55
N PRO A 383 -15.29 33.43 26.54
CA PRO A 383 -14.70 34.07 25.38
C PRO A 383 -14.07 35.43 25.77
N ILE A 384 -13.02 35.80 25.06
CA ILE A 384 -12.42 37.14 25.15
C ILE A 384 -13.03 38.06 24.08
N SER A 385 -12.82 39.36 24.22
CA SER A 385 -13.22 40.35 23.20
C SER A 385 -12.41 40.12 21.91
N VAL A 386 -13.02 40.40 20.76
CA VAL A 386 -12.34 40.34 19.45
C VAL A 386 -11.14 41.30 19.40
N ASP A 387 -11.22 42.43 20.09
CA ASP A 387 -10.13 43.43 20.19
C ASP A 387 -8.91 42.92 20.99
N GLU A 388 -9.10 41.90 21.79
CA GLU A 388 -8.01 41.22 22.54
C GLU A 388 -7.39 40.06 21.77
N VAL A 389 -7.96 39.67 20.61
CA VAL A 389 -7.47 38.62 19.75
C VAL A 389 -6.36 39.19 18.85
N GLU A 390 -5.28 38.41 18.65
CA GLU A 390 -4.22 38.80 17.71
C GLU A 390 -4.80 39.05 16.31
N PRO A 391 -4.51 40.22 15.69
CA PRO A 391 -5.07 40.56 14.38
C PRO A 391 -4.53 39.63 13.27
N VAL A 392 -5.34 39.43 12.22
CA VAL A 392 -5.01 38.51 11.10
C VAL A 392 -3.68 38.86 10.46
N GLU A 393 -3.36 40.15 10.32
CA GLU A 393 -2.11 40.67 9.74
C GLU A 393 -0.87 40.25 10.55
N SER A 394 -1.04 40.00 11.85
CA SER A 394 0.01 39.45 12.69
C SER A 394 0.07 37.95 12.58
N ILE A 395 -1.08 37.28 12.65
CA ILE A 395 -1.18 35.79 12.57
C ILE A 395 -0.56 35.27 11.29
N VAL A 396 -0.88 35.86 10.12
CA VAL A 396 -0.36 35.39 8.82
C VAL A 396 1.16 35.43 8.72
N LYS A 397 1.85 36.28 9.49
CA LYS A 397 3.32 36.34 9.50
C LYS A 397 3.99 35.10 10.09
N HIS A 398 3.26 34.30 10.85
CA HIS A 398 3.71 33.01 11.38
C HIS A 398 3.64 31.89 10.35
N PHE A 399 2.95 32.11 9.23
CA PHE A 399 2.80 31.11 8.17
C PHE A 399 3.73 31.42 7.00
N VAL A 400 4.35 30.37 6.48
CA VAL A 400 5.24 30.43 5.31
C VAL A 400 4.87 29.31 4.36
N THR A 401 5.22 29.43 3.08
CA THR A 401 5.03 28.33 2.14
C THR A 401 6.06 27.23 2.39
N GLY A 402 5.71 26.00 2.04
CA GLY A 402 6.71 24.95 1.81
C GLY A 402 7.72 25.40 0.75
N ALA A 403 8.92 24.81 0.77
CA ALA A 403 9.92 25.01 -0.26
C ALA A 403 9.54 24.22 -1.51
N MET A 404 9.15 24.90 -2.58
CA MET A 404 8.84 24.29 -3.87
C MET A 404 9.88 24.75 -4.89
N SER A 405 10.65 23.80 -5.45
CA SER A 405 11.67 24.11 -6.43
C SER A 405 11.06 24.46 -7.79
N PHE A 406 11.69 25.38 -8.51
CA PHE A 406 11.30 25.76 -9.86
C PHE A 406 11.22 24.56 -10.83
N GLY A 407 12.02 23.53 -10.66
CA GLY A 407 11.91 22.30 -11.44
C GLY A 407 10.67 21.44 -11.18
N ALA A 408 9.94 21.67 -10.07
CA ALA A 408 8.75 20.93 -9.69
C ALA A 408 7.43 21.61 -10.06
N ILE A 409 7.45 22.94 -10.27
CA ILE A 409 6.27 23.75 -10.63
C ILE A 409 6.63 24.72 -11.76
N SER A 410 5.62 25.28 -12.44
CA SER A 410 5.85 26.28 -13.48
C SER A 410 6.36 27.61 -12.91
N ILE A 411 6.96 28.42 -13.76
CA ILE A 411 7.46 29.75 -13.38
C ILE A 411 6.32 30.65 -12.90
N GLU A 412 5.16 30.60 -13.56
CA GLU A 412 3.98 31.38 -13.22
C GLU A 412 3.44 31.01 -11.84
N ALA A 413 3.41 29.71 -11.51
CA ALA A 413 2.99 29.24 -10.19
C ALA A 413 3.96 29.70 -9.11
N HIS A 414 5.27 29.59 -9.36
CA HIS A 414 6.31 30.00 -8.43
C HIS A 414 6.30 31.51 -8.17
N GLU A 415 6.08 32.34 -9.22
CA GLU A 415 5.91 33.78 -9.10
C GLU A 415 4.63 34.18 -8.39
N ALA A 416 3.50 33.53 -8.71
CA ALA A 416 2.23 33.79 -8.07
C ALA A 416 2.29 33.52 -6.55
N ILE A 417 2.96 32.48 -6.14
CA ILE A 417 3.17 32.15 -4.72
C ILE A 417 4.00 33.26 -4.06
N ALA A 418 5.12 33.69 -4.67
CA ALA A 418 5.97 34.73 -4.12
C ALA A 418 5.20 36.07 -4.01
N LEU A 419 4.47 36.45 -5.05
CA LEU A 419 3.64 37.65 -5.06
C LEU A 419 2.57 37.60 -3.95
N ALA A 420 1.86 36.51 -3.80
CA ALA A 420 0.83 36.33 -2.78
C ALA A 420 1.41 36.47 -1.37
N MET A 421 2.51 35.80 -1.09
CA MET A 421 3.15 35.84 0.24
C MET A 421 3.75 37.22 0.54
N ASN A 422 4.30 37.90 -0.46
CA ASN A 422 4.78 39.27 -0.31
C ASN A 422 3.65 40.26 -0.05
N LYS A 423 2.49 40.14 -0.74
CA LYS A 423 1.28 40.93 -0.47
C LYS A 423 0.76 40.72 0.95
N LEU A 424 0.80 39.51 1.47
CA LEU A 424 0.41 39.17 2.84
C LEU A 424 1.44 39.58 3.90
N GLY A 425 2.59 40.12 3.52
CA GLY A 425 3.65 40.50 4.46
C GLY A 425 4.47 39.35 5.03
N THR A 426 4.25 38.13 4.56
CA THR A 426 4.97 36.91 4.95
C THR A 426 6.05 36.53 3.92
N ARG A 427 6.40 35.26 3.80
CA ARG A 427 7.49 34.80 2.94
C ARG A 427 7.22 33.49 2.25
N SER A 428 7.62 33.41 0.99
CA SER A 428 7.80 32.18 0.23
C SER A 428 9.27 31.75 0.23
N ASN A 429 9.52 30.53 -0.21
CA ASN A 429 10.82 29.90 -0.27
C ASN A 429 11.11 29.42 -1.71
N THR A 430 12.30 29.72 -2.23
CA THR A 430 12.68 29.36 -3.60
C THR A 430 12.80 27.86 -3.83
N GLY A 431 12.95 27.06 -2.76
CA GLY A 431 13.47 25.71 -2.90
C GLY A 431 14.93 25.71 -3.37
N GLU A 432 15.50 24.54 -3.52
CA GLU A 432 16.90 24.38 -3.97
C GLU A 432 17.12 24.77 -5.42
N GLY A 433 16.06 24.80 -6.23
CA GLY A 433 16.11 25.25 -7.63
C GLY A 433 16.36 26.74 -7.81
N GLY A 434 16.25 27.54 -6.77
CA GLY A 434 16.44 28.99 -6.85
C GLY A 434 15.33 29.71 -7.61
N GLU A 435 15.63 30.89 -8.13
CA GLU A 435 14.75 31.69 -8.99
C GLU A 435 15.55 32.47 -10.03
N ASP A 436 14.91 32.83 -11.14
CA ASP A 436 15.54 33.61 -12.21
C ASP A 436 15.98 34.99 -11.71
N ASN A 437 17.15 35.46 -12.21
CA ASN A 437 17.71 36.75 -11.85
C ASN A 437 16.77 37.91 -12.14
N ALA A 438 15.96 37.83 -13.19
CA ALA A 438 14.98 38.87 -13.54
C ALA A 438 13.97 39.13 -12.41
N ARG A 439 13.67 38.14 -11.60
CA ARG A 439 12.69 38.24 -10.48
C ARG A 439 13.16 39.19 -9.37
N TYR A 440 14.46 39.38 -9.19
CA TYR A 440 15.00 40.32 -8.20
C TYR A 440 14.64 41.76 -8.51
N HIS A 441 14.37 42.06 -9.78
CA HIS A 441 14.06 43.39 -10.27
C HIS A 441 12.63 43.53 -10.76
N SER A 442 11.84 42.45 -10.73
CA SER A 442 10.46 42.42 -11.19
C SER A 442 9.47 42.65 -10.07
N SER A 443 8.41 43.40 -10.36
CA SER A 443 7.31 43.68 -9.45
C SER A 443 5.99 43.78 -10.17
N VAL A 444 4.89 43.47 -9.47
CA VAL A 444 3.50 43.68 -9.91
C VAL A 444 2.84 44.58 -8.87
N ASP A 445 2.30 45.71 -9.30
CA ASP A 445 1.72 46.73 -8.42
C ASP A 445 2.66 47.16 -7.27
N GLY A 446 3.95 47.26 -7.55
CA GLY A 446 4.97 47.62 -6.56
C GLY A 446 5.36 46.49 -5.57
N VAL A 447 4.79 45.29 -5.73
CA VAL A 447 5.11 44.12 -4.91
C VAL A 447 6.09 43.20 -5.66
N SER A 448 7.21 42.87 -5.02
CA SER A 448 8.27 42.06 -5.62
C SER A 448 7.76 40.64 -5.96
N LEU A 449 8.27 40.10 -7.08
CA LEU A 449 8.07 38.69 -7.47
C LEU A 449 9.13 37.76 -6.87
N SER A 450 10.13 38.30 -6.19
CA SER A 450 11.21 37.52 -5.56
C SER A 450 10.78 36.90 -4.24
N SER A 451 11.06 35.64 -4.02
CA SER A 451 10.84 34.96 -2.73
C SER A 451 11.78 35.52 -1.67
N LYS A 452 11.27 35.77 -0.45
CA LYS A 452 12.11 36.31 0.64
C LYS A 452 13.10 35.30 1.20
N THR A 453 12.78 34.01 1.19
CA THR A 453 13.70 32.95 1.62
C THR A 453 14.36 32.30 0.42
N LYS A 454 15.69 32.25 0.44
CA LYS A 454 16.50 31.61 -0.58
C LYS A 454 17.10 30.32 -0.02
N GLN A 455 16.99 29.24 -0.75
CA GLN A 455 17.78 28.03 -0.50
C GLN A 455 18.96 27.96 -1.47
N ILE A 456 20.09 27.47 -0.99
CA ILE A 456 21.30 27.28 -1.78
C ILE A 456 21.65 25.81 -1.76
N ALA A 457 21.78 25.21 -2.95
CA ALA A 457 22.23 23.85 -3.10
C ALA A 457 23.72 23.83 -3.50
N SER A 458 24.40 22.74 -3.19
CA SER A 458 25.81 22.52 -3.60
C SER A 458 25.97 22.15 -5.08
N GLY A 459 24.86 21.93 -5.78
CA GLY A 459 24.80 21.59 -7.20
C GLY A 459 23.66 22.32 -7.92
N ARG A 460 23.51 22.04 -9.22
CA ARG A 460 22.48 22.65 -10.06
C ARG A 460 21.16 21.89 -9.97
N PHE A 461 20.05 22.59 -9.71
CA PHE A 461 18.69 22.05 -9.65
C PHE A 461 17.75 22.90 -10.54
N GLY A 462 17.68 22.58 -11.83
CA GLY A 462 16.66 23.11 -12.73
C GLY A 462 16.79 24.58 -13.16
N VAL A 463 17.56 25.39 -12.48
CA VAL A 463 17.81 26.79 -12.85
C VAL A 463 19.21 26.93 -13.47
N THR A 464 19.28 27.54 -14.64
CA THR A 464 20.53 27.91 -15.25
C THR A 464 21.12 29.15 -14.57
N ALA A 465 22.45 29.21 -14.48
CA ALA A 465 23.13 30.37 -14.00
C ALA A 465 22.94 31.55 -14.93
#